data_96f420d63b139522e737fcee4061c0d4
#
_entry.id   96f420d63b139522e737fcee4061c0d4
#
_cell.length_a   1.000
_cell.length_b   1.000
_cell.length_c   1.000
_cell.angle_alpha   90.00
_cell.angle_beta   90.00
_cell.angle_gamma   90.00
#
_symmetry.space_group_name_H-M   'P 1'
#
loop_
_entity.id
_entity.type
_entity.pdbx_description
1 polymer ?
#
loop_
_entity_poly.entity_id
_entity_poly.type
_entity_poly.pdbx_seq_one_letter_code
_entity_poly.pdbx_strand_id
1 'polypeptide(L)'
;VGADWAIRVQYFVLAVLVAAIMVFMAGLFTHFSPGNFEANLRPAYGTGYTFWAIFAIYFPAVTGINAGINMSGDLKDPGRSIPAGTLAAIGVSAVVYGLQILLSGGAQTKEQLIERPFDMLVEQSPNGFGFLVIAGVFAASLSSAIGSFVGASRILQAVGRDRVFPKLRYFWVGAAHGDEPRRALALVAVATIGVLLYCGNDASGDPLNAVASVITMFFLYTYGMANLAAFVEAFTGNPSFRPRFRFFHYNSGLLGAVGCLAAAALINSVTAFVVVSLLATLYASVRKRELSAAYGDARRGFYFIRVRGLLFKLVQ
;
A
#
# COMPACT_ATOMS: atom_id res chain seq x y z
N VAL A 1 -22.75 -11.15 -2.99
CA VAL A 1 -22.90 -9.77 -2.49
C VAL A 1 -22.24 -8.89 -3.54
N GLY A 2 -23.03 -8.10 -4.31
CA GLY A 2 -22.56 -7.38 -5.47
C GLY A 2 -21.65 -6.20 -5.11
N ALA A 3 -20.86 -5.72 -6.11
CA ALA A 3 -19.96 -4.56 -5.99
C ALA A 3 -20.67 -3.31 -5.45
N ASP A 4 -21.95 -3.10 -5.83
CA ASP A 4 -22.77 -1.98 -5.36
C ASP A 4 -22.98 -1.95 -3.84
N TRP A 5 -23.14 -3.12 -3.22
CA TRP A 5 -23.26 -3.22 -1.77
C TRP A 5 -21.94 -2.88 -1.08
N ALA A 6 -20.84 -3.40 -1.60
CA ALA A 6 -19.50 -3.10 -1.08
C ALA A 6 -19.21 -1.58 -1.12
N ILE A 7 -19.57 -0.90 -2.21
CA ILE A 7 -19.42 0.55 -2.34
C ILE A 7 -20.27 1.30 -1.31
N ARG A 8 -21.53 0.92 -1.11
CA ARG A 8 -22.41 1.57 -0.11
C ARG A 8 -21.88 1.42 1.31
N VAL A 9 -21.35 0.25 1.65
CA VAL A 9 -20.71 0.00 2.96
C VAL A 9 -19.49 0.88 3.12
N GLN A 10 -18.69 1.09 2.07
CA GLN A 10 -17.52 1.96 2.13
C GLN A 10 -17.88 3.43 2.41
N TYR A 11 -18.98 3.95 1.86
CA TYR A 11 -19.44 5.30 2.19
C TYR A 11 -19.88 5.41 3.67
N PHE A 12 -20.56 4.40 4.19
CA PHE A 12 -20.93 4.38 5.60
C PHE A 12 -19.70 4.33 6.51
N VAL A 13 -18.72 3.46 6.19
CA VAL A 13 -17.45 3.37 6.92
C VAL A 13 -16.71 4.71 6.87
N LEU A 14 -16.66 5.36 5.70
CA LEU A 14 -16.03 6.66 5.55
C LEU A 14 -16.68 7.73 6.44
N ALA A 15 -18.02 7.75 6.51
CA ALA A 15 -18.73 8.69 7.36
C ALA A 15 -18.41 8.49 8.85
N VAL A 16 -18.41 7.23 9.32
CA VAL A 16 -18.03 6.87 10.70
C VAL A 16 -16.58 7.24 10.98
N LEU A 17 -15.68 6.95 10.04
CA LEU A 17 -14.26 7.27 10.16
C LEU A 17 -14.02 8.78 10.24
N VAL A 18 -14.65 9.58 9.37
CA VAL A 18 -14.52 11.04 9.39
C VAL A 18 -15.05 11.60 10.72
N ALA A 19 -16.21 11.12 11.20
CA ALA A 19 -16.74 11.53 12.48
C ALA A 19 -15.81 11.18 13.65
N ALA A 20 -15.23 9.98 13.65
CA ALA A 20 -14.25 9.54 14.65
C ALA A 20 -12.98 10.42 14.66
N ILE A 21 -12.44 10.73 13.47
CA ILE A 21 -11.27 11.61 13.33
C ILE A 21 -11.60 13.03 13.85
N MET A 22 -12.76 13.57 13.50
CA MET A 22 -13.17 14.90 13.96
C MET A 22 -13.29 14.96 15.49
N VAL A 23 -13.91 13.96 16.10
CA VAL A 23 -14.04 13.86 17.56
C VAL A 23 -12.67 13.74 18.23
N PHE A 24 -11.81 12.88 17.73
CA PHE A 24 -10.47 12.70 18.27
C PHE A 24 -9.64 13.99 18.15
N MET A 25 -9.62 14.61 16.97
CA MET A 25 -8.90 15.89 16.78
C MET A 25 -9.44 17.02 17.65
N ALA A 26 -10.75 17.10 17.84
CA ALA A 26 -11.36 18.08 18.73
C ALA A 26 -10.88 17.88 20.18
N GLY A 27 -10.81 16.62 20.63
CA GLY A 27 -10.28 16.28 21.94
C GLY A 27 -8.80 16.65 22.10
N LEU A 28 -7.95 16.29 21.13
CA LEU A 28 -6.54 16.67 21.13
C LEU A 28 -6.35 18.19 21.15
N PHE A 29 -7.16 18.92 20.42
CA PHE A 29 -7.09 20.38 20.39
C PHE A 29 -7.42 21.02 21.76
N THR A 30 -8.41 20.47 22.48
CA THR A 30 -8.78 20.98 23.83
C THR A 30 -7.73 20.69 24.89
N HIS A 31 -6.92 19.62 24.73
CA HIS A 31 -5.87 19.25 25.67
C HIS A 31 -4.47 19.72 25.25
N PHE A 32 -4.38 20.52 24.18
CA PHE A 32 -3.10 20.98 23.65
C PHE A 32 -2.34 21.87 24.63
N SER A 33 -1.10 21.51 24.93
CA SER A 33 -0.16 22.25 25.78
C SER A 33 1.13 22.53 25.00
N PRO A 34 1.58 23.79 24.89
CA PRO A 34 2.86 24.11 24.25
C PRO A 34 4.06 23.42 24.92
N GLY A 35 4.00 23.21 26.25
CA GLY A 35 5.06 22.52 26.98
C GLY A 35 5.21 21.05 26.59
N ASN A 36 4.09 20.32 26.43
CA ASN A 36 4.11 18.94 25.93
C ASN A 36 4.64 18.89 24.49
N PHE A 37 4.20 19.84 23.65
CA PHE A 37 4.65 19.91 22.26
C PHE A 37 6.18 20.08 22.17
N GLU A 38 6.74 21.04 22.93
CA GLU A 38 8.18 21.27 22.96
C GLU A 38 8.98 20.07 23.49
N ALA A 39 8.48 19.39 24.53
CA ALA A 39 9.08 18.19 25.08
C ALA A 39 9.10 17.03 24.07
N ASN A 40 8.03 16.90 23.28
CA ASN A 40 7.86 15.82 22.30
C ASN A 40 8.56 16.09 20.94
N LEU A 41 9.09 17.30 20.69
CA LEU A 41 9.93 17.57 19.51
C LEU A 41 11.28 16.83 19.55
N ARG A 42 11.71 16.37 20.72
CA ARG A 42 12.98 15.64 20.83
C ARG A 42 12.76 14.15 20.61
N PRO A 43 13.57 13.51 19.74
CA PRO A 43 13.48 12.07 19.52
C PRO A 43 13.65 11.28 20.81
N ALA A 44 12.81 10.27 21.00
CA ALA A 44 12.85 9.39 22.15
C ALA A 44 12.54 7.95 21.74
N TYR A 45 13.52 7.35 21.10
CA TYR A 45 13.41 5.94 20.72
C TYR A 45 13.58 5.05 21.96
N GLY A 46 12.72 4.05 22.10
CA GLY A 46 12.90 3.01 23.10
C GLY A 46 14.17 2.19 22.82
N THR A 47 14.60 1.41 23.83
CA THR A 47 15.80 0.56 23.71
C THR A 47 15.68 -0.39 22.52
N GLY A 48 16.65 -0.34 21.59
CA GLY A 48 16.66 -1.19 20.39
C GLY A 48 15.91 -0.65 19.18
N TYR A 49 15.18 0.47 19.29
CA TYR A 49 14.50 1.10 18.17
C TYR A 49 15.36 2.18 17.52
N THR A 50 15.42 2.15 16.18
CA THR A 50 16.03 3.20 15.36
C THR A 50 14.94 3.94 14.58
N PHE A 51 15.28 5.07 13.95
CA PHE A 51 14.38 5.76 13.03
C PHE A 51 13.80 4.80 11.96
N TRP A 52 14.63 3.94 11.38
CA TRP A 52 14.20 3.02 10.33
C TRP A 52 13.30 1.89 10.84
N ALA A 53 13.49 1.45 12.08
CA ALA A 53 12.59 0.50 12.72
C ALA A 53 11.20 1.11 12.96
N ILE A 54 11.13 2.33 13.47
CA ILE A 54 9.86 3.05 13.65
C ILE A 54 9.21 3.37 12.29
N PHE A 55 10.01 3.77 11.31
CA PHE A 55 9.51 3.96 9.94
C PHE A 55 8.86 2.69 9.40
N ALA A 56 9.48 1.52 9.59
CA ALA A 56 8.92 0.24 9.15
C ALA A 56 7.60 -0.11 9.83
N ILE A 57 7.43 0.26 11.09
CA ILE A 57 6.18 0.04 11.85
C ILE A 57 5.09 1.01 11.39
N TYR A 58 5.45 2.27 11.14
CA TYR A 58 4.50 3.32 10.77
C TYR A 58 4.07 3.26 9.29
N PHE A 59 4.96 2.83 8.39
CA PHE A 59 4.75 2.87 6.95
C PHE A 59 3.44 2.21 6.48
N PRO A 60 2.96 1.08 7.03
CA PRO A 60 1.68 0.49 6.64
C PRO A 60 0.49 1.44 6.78
N ALA A 61 0.53 2.39 7.72
CA ALA A 61 -0.54 3.38 7.92
C ALA A 61 -0.74 4.30 6.71
N VAL A 62 0.31 4.54 5.91
CA VAL A 62 0.26 5.38 4.70
C VAL A 62 0.18 4.58 3.40
N THR A 63 -0.06 3.27 3.47
CA THR A 63 -0.21 2.38 2.31
C THR A 63 -1.66 2.27 1.83
N GLY A 64 -1.89 1.51 0.76
CA GLY A 64 -3.25 1.27 0.23
C GLY A 64 -3.55 1.98 -1.10
N ILE A 65 -2.60 2.72 -1.67
CA ILE A 65 -2.76 3.43 -2.95
C ILE A 65 -3.15 2.49 -4.11
N ASN A 66 -2.80 1.21 -4.02
CA ASN A 66 -3.14 0.20 -5.03
C ASN A 66 -4.62 -0.23 -4.99
N ALA A 67 -5.39 0.12 -3.96
CA ALA A 67 -6.80 -0.26 -3.86
C ALA A 67 -7.61 0.24 -5.06
N GLY A 68 -7.40 1.49 -5.50
CA GLY A 68 -8.03 2.04 -6.70
C GLY A 68 -7.64 1.30 -7.98
N ILE A 69 -6.39 0.85 -8.09
CA ILE A 69 -5.89 0.08 -9.24
C ILE A 69 -6.56 -1.30 -9.29
N ASN A 70 -6.70 -1.96 -8.15
CA ASN A 70 -7.34 -3.28 -8.04
C ASN A 70 -8.84 -3.25 -8.44
N MET A 71 -9.48 -2.08 -8.36
CA MET A 71 -10.87 -1.86 -8.74
C MET A 71 -11.01 -1.18 -10.11
N SER A 72 -9.96 -1.10 -10.90
CA SER A 72 -9.94 -0.40 -12.20
C SER A 72 -10.98 -0.92 -13.20
N GLY A 73 -11.31 -2.21 -13.15
CA GLY A 73 -12.33 -2.83 -14.00
C GLY A 73 -13.76 -2.36 -13.71
N ASP A 74 -14.01 -1.84 -12.51
CA ASP A 74 -15.34 -1.38 -12.08
C ASP A 74 -15.54 0.13 -12.32
N LEU A 75 -14.50 0.85 -12.78
CA LEU A 75 -14.52 2.29 -13.02
C LEU A 75 -14.91 2.64 -14.46
N LYS A 76 -15.76 3.67 -14.64
CA LYS A 76 -16.19 4.17 -15.95
C LYS A 76 -15.02 4.74 -16.77
N ASP A 77 -14.13 5.51 -16.14
CA ASP A 77 -12.90 6.05 -16.75
C ASP A 77 -11.73 5.89 -15.78
N PRO A 78 -11.11 4.69 -15.72
CA PRO A 78 -10.02 4.42 -14.78
C PRO A 78 -8.78 5.29 -15.06
N GLY A 79 -8.52 5.64 -16.34
CA GLY A 79 -7.36 6.44 -16.72
C GLY A 79 -7.36 7.86 -16.14
N ARG A 80 -8.51 8.42 -15.81
CA ARG A 80 -8.68 9.73 -15.18
C ARG A 80 -8.98 9.61 -13.69
N SER A 81 -9.85 8.68 -13.33
CA SER A 81 -10.35 8.54 -11.96
C SER A 81 -9.27 8.04 -11.00
N ILE A 82 -8.42 7.08 -11.40
CA ILE A 82 -7.39 6.53 -10.54
C ILE A 82 -6.33 7.59 -10.18
N PRO A 83 -5.68 8.29 -11.12
CA PRO A 83 -4.69 9.30 -10.76
C PRO A 83 -5.28 10.44 -9.90
N ALA A 84 -6.44 10.96 -10.28
CA ALA A 84 -7.08 12.06 -9.56
C ALA A 84 -7.50 11.64 -8.15
N GLY A 85 -8.16 10.48 -8.02
CA GLY A 85 -8.62 9.96 -6.74
C GLY A 85 -7.46 9.60 -5.80
N THR A 86 -6.42 8.95 -6.33
CA THR A 86 -5.23 8.58 -5.54
C THR A 86 -4.49 9.82 -5.03
N LEU A 87 -4.25 10.83 -5.88
CA LEU A 87 -3.59 12.06 -5.46
C LEU A 87 -4.42 12.85 -4.45
N ALA A 88 -5.74 12.93 -4.64
CA ALA A 88 -6.63 13.57 -3.68
C ALA A 88 -6.61 12.84 -2.33
N ALA A 89 -6.67 11.52 -2.33
CA ALA A 89 -6.59 10.71 -1.12
C ALA A 89 -5.26 10.92 -0.39
N ILE A 90 -4.13 10.89 -1.10
CA ILE A 90 -2.80 11.17 -0.54
C ILE A 90 -2.75 12.57 0.08
N GLY A 91 -3.23 13.59 -0.63
CA GLY A 91 -3.21 14.97 -0.14
C GLY A 91 -4.06 15.15 1.12
N VAL A 92 -5.29 14.64 1.12
CA VAL A 92 -6.17 14.69 2.30
C VAL A 92 -5.56 13.92 3.47
N SER A 93 -5.09 12.70 3.25
CA SER A 93 -4.46 11.88 4.29
C SER A 93 -3.21 12.54 4.86
N ALA A 94 -2.37 13.16 4.04
CA ALA A 94 -1.16 13.86 4.49
C ALA A 94 -1.51 15.02 5.43
N VAL A 95 -2.55 15.80 5.11
CA VAL A 95 -3.03 16.89 5.99
C VAL A 95 -3.58 16.32 7.30
N VAL A 96 -4.43 15.29 7.24
CA VAL A 96 -5.02 14.66 8.43
C VAL A 96 -3.94 14.08 9.33
N TYR A 97 -2.99 13.31 8.80
CA TYR A 97 -1.88 12.74 9.57
C TYR A 97 -0.95 13.83 10.14
N GLY A 98 -0.64 14.86 9.35
CA GLY A 98 0.16 15.99 9.83
C GLY A 98 -0.49 16.69 11.02
N LEU A 99 -1.78 17.00 10.92
CA LEU A 99 -2.54 17.59 12.03
C LEU A 99 -2.61 16.66 13.24
N GLN A 100 -2.85 15.38 13.03
CA GLN A 100 -2.90 14.39 14.11
C GLN A 100 -1.57 14.30 14.86
N ILE A 101 -0.45 14.24 14.14
CA ILE A 101 0.89 14.17 14.75
C ILE A 101 1.16 15.43 15.58
N LEU A 102 0.89 16.63 15.02
CA LEU A 102 1.09 17.89 15.73
C LEU A 102 0.22 18.00 16.98
N LEU A 103 -1.07 17.68 16.84
CA LEU A 103 -2.01 17.77 17.96
C LEU A 103 -1.71 16.72 19.04
N SER A 104 -1.41 15.47 18.67
CA SER A 104 -1.03 14.43 19.63
C SER A 104 0.25 14.79 20.37
N GLY A 105 1.24 15.34 19.67
CA GLY A 105 2.48 15.81 20.29
C GLY A 105 2.27 16.93 21.30
N GLY A 106 1.23 17.74 21.14
CA GLY A 106 0.88 18.79 22.10
C GLY A 106 -0.09 18.36 23.19
N ALA A 107 -0.98 17.42 22.91
CA ALA A 107 -2.03 17.01 23.84
C ALA A 107 -1.58 15.95 24.86
N GLN A 108 -0.56 15.16 24.53
CA GLN A 108 -0.16 13.97 25.27
C GLN A 108 1.27 14.10 25.81
N THR A 109 1.52 13.54 26.99
CA THR A 109 2.88 13.42 27.51
C THR A 109 3.60 12.28 26.80
N LYS A 110 4.93 12.27 26.90
CA LYS A 110 5.77 11.24 26.30
C LYS A 110 5.45 9.84 26.83
N GLU A 111 5.21 9.72 28.13
CA GLU A 111 4.84 8.48 28.78
C GLU A 111 3.50 7.95 28.24
N GLN A 112 2.51 8.82 28.08
CA GLN A 112 1.21 8.46 27.54
C GLN A 112 1.31 7.95 26.10
N LEU A 113 2.12 8.60 25.26
CA LEU A 113 2.34 8.19 23.86
C LEU A 113 3.02 6.82 23.74
N ILE A 114 3.92 6.47 24.68
CA ILE A 114 4.70 5.24 24.64
C ILE A 114 3.95 4.09 25.34
N GLU A 115 3.41 4.31 26.53
CA GLU A 115 2.89 3.23 27.37
C GLU A 115 1.41 2.92 27.13
N ARG A 116 0.60 3.92 26.74
CA ARG A 116 -0.87 3.79 26.66
C ARG A 116 -1.46 4.38 25.37
N PRO A 117 -0.92 4.06 24.18
CA PRO A 117 -1.33 4.72 22.94
C PRO A 117 -2.80 4.47 22.58
N PHE A 118 -3.36 3.29 22.88
CA PHE A 118 -4.75 2.95 22.56
C PHE A 118 -5.74 3.58 23.56
N ASP A 119 -5.42 3.60 24.84
CA ASP A 119 -6.28 4.19 25.87
C ASP A 119 -6.42 5.70 25.62
N MET A 120 -5.33 6.35 25.21
CA MET A 120 -5.32 7.77 24.91
C MET A 120 -6.24 8.16 23.76
N LEU A 121 -6.49 7.29 22.79
CA LEU A 121 -7.46 7.54 21.72
C LEU A 121 -8.87 7.79 22.27
N VAL A 122 -9.24 7.10 23.32
CA VAL A 122 -10.55 7.20 23.96
C VAL A 122 -10.56 8.30 25.01
N GLU A 123 -9.54 8.36 25.88
CA GLU A 123 -9.44 9.32 26.98
C GLU A 123 -9.32 10.78 26.51
N GLN A 124 -8.67 11.01 25.38
CA GLN A 124 -8.55 12.35 24.76
C GLN A 124 -9.82 12.81 24.04
N SER A 125 -10.80 11.94 23.84
CA SER A 125 -12.04 12.31 23.19
C SER A 125 -12.92 13.16 24.12
N PRO A 126 -13.70 14.14 23.61
CA PRO A 126 -14.65 14.87 24.43
C PRO A 126 -15.60 13.92 25.17
N ASN A 127 -16.03 14.30 26.37
CA ASN A 127 -16.85 13.48 27.25
C ASN A 127 -18.02 12.80 26.55
N GLY A 128 -18.08 11.46 26.60
CA GLY A 128 -19.14 10.64 26.03
C GLY A 128 -18.95 10.24 24.56
N PHE A 129 -17.95 10.75 23.84
CA PHE A 129 -17.76 10.44 22.42
C PHE A 129 -16.62 9.44 22.14
N GLY A 130 -15.93 8.92 23.15
CA GLY A 130 -14.88 7.91 22.98
C GLY A 130 -15.32 6.65 22.24
N PHE A 131 -16.62 6.24 22.38
CA PHE A 131 -17.17 5.11 21.64
C PHE A 131 -17.12 5.31 20.12
N LEU A 132 -17.24 6.56 19.64
CA LEU A 132 -17.22 6.87 18.24
C LEU A 132 -15.81 6.68 17.66
N VAL A 133 -14.77 6.98 18.43
CA VAL A 133 -13.38 6.71 18.04
C VAL A 133 -13.13 5.22 17.94
N ILE A 134 -13.60 4.43 18.91
CA ILE A 134 -13.52 2.96 18.85
C ILE A 134 -14.24 2.44 17.61
N ALA A 135 -15.48 2.90 17.38
CA ALA A 135 -16.26 2.51 16.19
C ALA A 135 -15.53 2.86 14.89
N GLY A 136 -14.87 4.03 14.83
CA GLY A 136 -14.07 4.45 13.68
C GLY A 136 -12.87 3.54 13.43
N VAL A 137 -12.13 3.17 14.47
CA VAL A 137 -10.99 2.24 14.38
C VAL A 137 -11.44 0.88 13.86
N PHE A 138 -12.53 0.32 14.41
CA PHE A 138 -13.07 -0.97 13.95
C PHE A 138 -13.59 -0.88 12.51
N ALA A 139 -14.34 0.16 12.17
CA ALA A 139 -14.88 0.35 10.84
C ALA A 139 -13.77 0.48 9.79
N ALA A 140 -12.74 1.29 10.05
CA ALA A 140 -11.59 1.48 9.15
C ALA A 140 -10.78 0.19 8.99
N SER A 141 -10.46 -0.48 10.09
CA SER A 141 -9.68 -1.73 10.08
C SER A 141 -10.42 -2.84 9.33
N LEU A 142 -11.71 -3.03 9.60
CA LEU A 142 -12.53 -4.05 8.94
C LEU A 142 -12.68 -3.76 7.44
N SER A 143 -12.93 -2.51 7.07
CA SER A 143 -13.03 -2.09 5.67
C SER A 143 -11.72 -2.34 4.91
N SER A 144 -10.58 -1.97 5.50
CA SER A 144 -9.25 -2.20 4.93
C SER A 144 -8.96 -3.70 4.79
N ALA A 145 -9.30 -4.50 5.79
CA ALA A 145 -9.14 -5.95 5.76
C ALA A 145 -9.96 -6.58 4.63
N ILE A 146 -11.25 -6.23 4.49
CA ILE A 146 -12.13 -6.73 3.43
C ILE A 146 -11.58 -6.33 2.05
N GLY A 147 -11.19 -5.06 1.88
CA GLY A 147 -10.62 -4.57 0.62
C GLY A 147 -9.34 -5.31 0.22
N SER A 148 -8.44 -5.54 1.17
CA SER A 148 -7.20 -6.29 0.95
C SER A 148 -7.47 -7.76 0.63
N PHE A 149 -8.43 -8.37 1.32
CA PHE A 149 -8.80 -9.77 1.12
C PHE A 149 -9.37 -10.03 -0.29
N VAL A 150 -10.28 -9.16 -0.74
CA VAL A 150 -10.84 -9.20 -2.08
C VAL A 150 -9.77 -8.89 -3.12
N GLY A 151 -8.94 -7.87 -2.90
CA GLY A 151 -7.85 -7.49 -3.79
C GLY A 151 -6.84 -8.62 -4.00
N ALA A 152 -6.36 -9.24 -2.93
CA ALA A 152 -5.41 -10.36 -2.99
C ALA A 152 -5.96 -11.54 -3.78
N SER A 153 -7.24 -11.89 -3.59
CA SER A 153 -7.87 -12.99 -4.31
C SER A 153 -8.04 -12.72 -5.81
N ARG A 154 -8.37 -11.48 -6.19
CA ARG A 154 -8.44 -11.06 -7.60
C ARG A 154 -7.07 -11.03 -8.28
N ILE A 155 -6.03 -10.58 -7.59
CA ILE A 155 -4.65 -10.63 -8.09
C ILE A 155 -4.22 -12.08 -8.33
N LEU A 156 -4.48 -12.98 -7.39
CA LEU A 156 -4.15 -14.40 -7.54
C LEU A 156 -4.89 -15.05 -8.72
N GLN A 157 -6.16 -14.69 -8.93
CA GLN A 157 -6.93 -15.13 -10.09
C GLN A 157 -6.32 -14.61 -11.41
N ALA A 158 -5.96 -13.33 -11.47
CA ALA A 158 -5.33 -12.72 -12.64
C ALA A 158 -4.00 -13.39 -13.00
N VAL A 159 -3.12 -13.61 -12.02
CA VAL A 159 -1.85 -14.33 -12.19
C VAL A 159 -2.09 -15.75 -12.70
N GLY A 160 -3.15 -16.41 -12.23
CA GLY A 160 -3.56 -17.73 -12.73
C GLY A 160 -4.02 -17.69 -14.18
N ARG A 161 -4.73 -16.64 -14.61
CA ARG A 161 -5.20 -16.42 -15.99
C ARG A 161 -4.05 -16.12 -16.94
N ASP A 162 -3.12 -15.30 -16.53
CA ASP A 162 -1.95 -14.91 -17.33
C ASP A 162 -0.94 -16.05 -17.49
N ARG A 163 -1.18 -17.20 -16.85
CA ARG A 163 -0.35 -18.42 -16.91
C ARG A 163 1.13 -18.17 -16.58
N VAL A 164 1.43 -17.11 -15.83
CA VAL A 164 2.80 -16.78 -15.41
C VAL A 164 3.42 -17.97 -14.66
N PHE A 165 2.65 -18.59 -13.79
CA PHE A 165 3.05 -19.79 -13.06
C PHE A 165 2.07 -20.94 -13.32
N PRO A 166 2.52 -22.08 -13.90
CA PRO A 166 1.62 -23.19 -14.26
C PRO A 166 0.81 -23.75 -13.12
N LYS A 167 1.38 -23.81 -11.92
CA LYS A 167 0.72 -24.32 -10.71
C LYS A 167 -0.41 -23.39 -10.24
N LEU A 168 -0.32 -22.10 -10.49
CA LEU A 168 -1.35 -21.12 -10.10
C LEU A 168 -2.55 -21.12 -11.06
N ARG A 169 -2.50 -21.86 -12.16
CA ARG A 169 -3.63 -22.04 -13.07
C ARG A 169 -4.88 -22.57 -12.34
N TYR A 170 -4.72 -23.29 -11.23
CA TYR A 170 -5.84 -23.77 -10.43
C TYR A 170 -6.77 -22.63 -9.95
N PHE A 171 -6.24 -21.42 -9.75
CA PHE A 171 -6.94 -20.27 -9.20
C PHE A 171 -7.61 -19.37 -10.26
N TRP A 172 -7.44 -19.67 -11.55
CA TRP A 172 -8.00 -18.85 -12.64
C TRP A 172 -9.52 -18.90 -12.74
N VAL A 173 -10.14 -19.97 -12.22
CA VAL A 173 -11.58 -20.23 -12.36
C VAL A 173 -12.36 -19.38 -11.36
N GLY A 174 -13.23 -18.51 -11.89
CA GLY A 174 -14.21 -17.80 -11.09
C GLY A 174 -15.53 -18.56 -10.97
N ALA A 175 -16.42 -18.07 -10.12
CA ALA A 175 -17.77 -18.60 -9.97
C ALA A 175 -18.63 -18.30 -11.22
N ALA A 176 -19.64 -19.11 -11.49
CA ALA A 176 -20.51 -18.97 -12.67
C ALA A 176 -21.27 -17.62 -12.72
N HIS A 177 -21.56 -17.02 -11.56
CA HIS A 177 -22.15 -15.69 -11.45
C HIS A 177 -21.12 -14.74 -10.82
N GLY A 178 -20.80 -13.63 -11.52
CA GLY A 178 -19.92 -12.58 -11.03
C GLY A 178 -18.44 -12.88 -11.07
N ASP A 179 -18.01 -14.03 -11.64
CA ASP A 179 -16.60 -14.41 -11.81
C ASP A 179 -15.75 -14.31 -10.52
N GLU A 180 -16.39 -14.51 -9.37
CA GLU A 180 -15.75 -14.43 -8.06
C GLU A 180 -14.71 -15.56 -7.86
N PRO A 181 -13.47 -15.23 -7.43
CA PRO A 181 -12.38 -16.19 -7.29
C PRO A 181 -12.46 -17.02 -6.00
N ARG A 182 -13.46 -17.86 -5.82
CA ARG A 182 -13.72 -18.62 -4.58
C ARG A 182 -12.50 -19.45 -4.13
N ARG A 183 -11.77 -20.06 -5.07
CA ARG A 183 -10.57 -20.85 -4.74
C ARG A 183 -9.43 -19.98 -4.23
N ALA A 184 -9.24 -18.81 -4.84
CA ALA A 184 -8.25 -17.84 -4.39
C ALA A 184 -8.64 -17.24 -3.03
N LEU A 185 -9.92 -16.94 -2.82
CA LEU A 185 -10.45 -16.50 -1.53
C LEU A 185 -10.17 -17.52 -0.42
N ALA A 186 -10.39 -18.81 -0.68
CA ALA A 186 -10.10 -19.86 0.31
C ALA A 186 -8.61 -19.90 0.68
N LEU A 187 -7.70 -19.80 -0.30
CA LEU A 187 -6.26 -19.76 -0.02
C LEU A 187 -5.88 -18.53 0.79
N VAL A 188 -6.38 -17.35 0.42
CA VAL A 188 -6.12 -16.10 1.16
C VAL A 188 -6.67 -16.21 2.59
N ALA A 189 -7.86 -16.81 2.79
CA ALA A 189 -8.42 -17.03 4.11
C ALA A 189 -7.53 -17.93 4.97
N VAL A 190 -7.09 -19.07 4.43
CA VAL A 190 -6.19 -19.99 5.15
C VAL A 190 -4.87 -19.31 5.50
N ALA A 191 -4.27 -18.56 4.56
CA ALA A 191 -3.05 -17.82 4.82
C ALA A 191 -3.24 -16.76 5.92
N THR A 192 -4.35 -16.00 5.86
CA THR A 192 -4.67 -14.98 6.87
C THR A 192 -4.86 -15.60 8.25
N ILE A 193 -5.63 -16.69 8.35
CA ILE A 193 -5.82 -17.43 9.61
C ILE A 193 -4.48 -17.93 10.14
N GLY A 194 -3.63 -18.47 9.26
CA GLY A 194 -2.29 -18.95 9.65
C GLY A 194 -1.44 -17.84 10.25
N VAL A 195 -1.43 -16.65 9.65
CA VAL A 195 -0.71 -15.48 10.19
C VAL A 195 -1.31 -15.04 11.52
N LEU A 196 -2.64 -14.99 11.65
CA LEU A 196 -3.30 -14.59 12.90
C LEU A 196 -3.00 -15.58 14.04
N LEU A 197 -3.01 -16.88 13.77
CA LEU A 197 -2.65 -17.90 14.76
C LEU A 197 -1.17 -17.82 15.16
N TYR A 198 -0.28 -17.56 14.20
CA TYR A 198 1.14 -17.37 14.48
C TYR A 198 1.35 -16.15 15.39
N CYS A 199 0.75 -15.01 15.06
CA CYS A 199 0.84 -13.79 15.85
C CYS A 199 0.18 -13.91 17.23
N GLY A 200 -0.93 -14.64 17.32
CA GLY A 200 -1.64 -14.85 18.60
C GLY A 200 -0.88 -15.74 19.58
N ASN A 201 0.03 -16.57 19.09
CA ASN A 201 0.88 -17.45 19.92
C ASN A 201 2.26 -16.85 20.25
N ASP A 202 2.59 -15.69 19.67
CA ASP A 202 3.89 -15.07 19.89
C ASP A 202 3.95 -14.41 21.29
N ALA A 203 4.73 -15.03 22.17
CA ALA A 203 4.95 -14.55 23.54
C ALA A 203 5.89 -13.32 23.62
N SER A 204 6.39 -12.81 22.48
CA SER A 204 7.32 -11.68 22.41
C SER A 204 6.68 -10.31 22.73
N GLY A 205 5.37 -10.26 22.91
CA GLY A 205 4.64 -9.10 23.43
C GLY A 205 4.25 -8.03 22.40
N ASP A 206 4.74 -8.08 21.17
CA ASP A 206 4.40 -7.09 20.14
C ASP A 206 4.24 -7.66 18.72
N PRO A 207 3.30 -8.61 18.51
CA PRO A 207 3.11 -9.26 17.24
C PRO A 207 2.67 -8.29 16.12
N LEU A 208 2.00 -7.19 16.48
CA LEU A 208 1.53 -6.19 15.52
C LEU A 208 2.71 -5.47 14.86
N ASN A 209 3.71 -5.05 15.63
CA ASN A 209 4.89 -4.36 15.10
C ASN A 209 5.77 -5.28 14.25
N ALA A 210 5.88 -6.56 14.62
CA ALA A 210 6.59 -7.57 13.81
C ALA A 210 5.93 -7.75 12.43
N VAL A 211 4.59 -7.91 12.42
CA VAL A 211 3.82 -8.03 11.16
C VAL A 211 3.89 -6.75 10.35
N ALA A 212 3.80 -5.57 10.98
CA ALA A 212 3.89 -4.28 10.30
C ALA A 212 5.21 -4.13 9.54
N SER A 213 6.33 -4.51 10.17
CA SER A 213 7.65 -4.46 9.54
C SER A 213 7.75 -5.35 8.31
N VAL A 214 7.21 -6.57 8.37
CA VAL A 214 7.17 -7.50 7.23
C VAL A 214 6.29 -6.95 6.09
N ILE A 215 5.10 -6.44 6.43
CA ILE A 215 4.18 -5.82 5.46
C ILE A 215 4.85 -4.63 4.76
N THR A 216 5.57 -3.79 5.51
CA THR A 216 6.32 -2.65 4.95
C THR A 216 7.29 -3.08 3.88
N MET A 217 8.05 -4.15 4.12
CA MET A 217 8.97 -4.69 3.11
C MET A 217 8.23 -5.11 1.83
N PHE A 218 7.12 -5.84 1.95
CA PHE A 218 6.32 -6.23 0.78
C PHE A 218 5.77 -5.02 0.01
N PHE A 219 5.29 -3.98 0.70
CA PHE A 219 4.83 -2.77 0.04
C PHE A 219 5.95 -2.02 -0.68
N LEU A 220 7.12 -1.85 -0.04
CA LEU A 220 8.26 -1.20 -0.65
C LEU A 220 8.71 -1.90 -1.94
N TYR A 221 8.75 -3.25 -1.93
CA TYR A 221 9.06 -4.00 -3.16
C TYR A 221 7.97 -3.87 -4.21
N THR A 222 6.71 -3.94 -3.84
CA THR A 222 5.58 -3.81 -4.77
C THR A 222 5.58 -2.42 -5.43
N TYR A 223 5.74 -1.36 -4.65
CA TYR A 223 5.81 0.00 -5.17
C TYR A 223 7.09 0.24 -5.96
N GLY A 224 8.22 -0.27 -5.49
CA GLY A 224 9.49 -0.20 -6.21
C GLY A 224 9.42 -0.87 -7.57
N MET A 225 8.85 -2.07 -7.66
CA MET A 225 8.68 -2.80 -8.92
C MET A 225 7.69 -2.12 -9.87
N ALA A 226 6.59 -1.56 -9.37
CA ALA A 226 5.65 -0.80 -10.19
C ALA A 226 6.31 0.47 -10.78
N ASN A 227 7.08 1.20 -9.98
CA ASN A 227 7.85 2.36 -10.41
C ASN A 227 8.93 1.96 -11.42
N LEU A 228 9.64 0.86 -11.19
CA LEU A 228 10.66 0.35 -12.11
C LEU A 228 10.05 -0.06 -13.45
N ALA A 229 8.90 -0.75 -13.45
CA ALA A 229 8.19 -1.11 -14.66
C ALA A 229 7.78 0.13 -15.45
N ALA A 230 7.19 1.13 -14.79
CA ALA A 230 6.83 2.40 -15.42
C ALA A 230 8.05 3.14 -16.01
N PHE A 231 9.18 3.14 -15.30
CA PHE A 231 10.44 3.69 -15.80
C PHE A 231 10.91 2.96 -17.06
N VAL A 232 10.98 1.62 -17.02
CA VAL A 232 11.47 0.80 -18.14
C VAL A 232 10.59 1.00 -19.37
N GLU A 233 9.27 0.94 -19.24
CA GLU A 233 8.32 1.13 -20.34
C GLU A 233 8.43 2.52 -20.97
N ALA A 234 8.55 3.55 -20.16
CA ALA A 234 8.70 4.92 -20.63
C ALA A 234 10.09 5.17 -21.27
N PHE A 235 11.16 4.68 -20.64
CA PHE A 235 12.52 4.85 -21.11
C PHE A 235 12.80 4.13 -22.43
N THR A 236 12.23 2.92 -22.59
CA THR A 236 12.31 2.16 -23.83
C THR A 236 11.38 2.69 -24.93
N GLY A 237 10.52 3.66 -24.61
CA GLY A 237 9.58 4.26 -25.56
C GLY A 237 8.60 3.26 -26.16
N ASN A 238 8.12 2.30 -25.36
CA ASN A 238 7.16 1.31 -25.81
C ASN A 238 5.91 2.01 -26.38
N PRO A 239 5.53 1.77 -27.66
CA PRO A 239 4.37 2.41 -28.30
C PRO A 239 3.05 2.12 -27.58
N SER A 240 2.98 1.00 -26.85
CA SER A 240 1.81 0.60 -26.08
C SER A 240 1.71 1.33 -24.73
N PHE A 241 2.81 1.92 -24.24
CA PHE A 241 2.83 2.67 -23.01
C PHE A 241 2.48 4.14 -23.26
N ARG A 242 1.25 4.53 -22.94
CA ARG A 242 0.75 5.90 -23.14
C ARG A 242 0.20 6.46 -21.84
N PRO A 243 1.06 6.97 -20.95
CA PRO A 243 0.60 7.56 -19.69
C PRO A 243 -0.28 8.78 -19.98
N ARG A 244 -1.51 8.77 -19.41
CA ARG A 244 -2.46 9.89 -19.53
C ARG A 244 -2.25 10.98 -18.49
N PHE A 245 -1.40 10.69 -17.49
CA PHE A 245 -1.13 11.62 -16.41
C PHE A 245 -0.17 12.71 -16.87
N ARG A 246 -0.60 13.97 -16.81
CA ARG A 246 0.13 15.14 -17.35
C ARG A 246 1.52 15.33 -16.75
N PHE A 247 1.71 15.00 -15.47
CA PHE A 247 2.97 15.18 -14.75
C PHE A 247 3.85 13.93 -14.75
N PHE A 248 3.49 12.91 -15.52
CA PHE A 248 4.31 11.70 -15.62
C PHE A 248 5.65 12.02 -16.29
N HIS A 249 6.73 11.61 -15.64
CA HIS A 249 8.07 11.65 -16.21
C HIS A 249 8.81 10.36 -15.85
N TYR A 250 9.59 9.81 -16.78
CA TYR A 250 10.29 8.53 -16.53
C TYR A 250 11.26 8.61 -15.34
N ASN A 251 11.90 9.78 -15.10
CA ASN A 251 12.78 9.98 -13.94
C ASN A 251 12.03 9.83 -12.60
N SER A 252 10.74 10.20 -12.52
CA SER A 252 9.98 10.00 -11.30
C SER A 252 9.80 8.53 -10.97
N GLY A 253 9.61 7.67 -11.98
CA GLY A 253 9.59 6.23 -11.82
C GLY A 253 10.93 5.68 -11.32
N LEU A 254 12.05 6.15 -11.88
CA LEU A 254 13.37 5.75 -11.41
C LEU A 254 13.61 6.17 -9.95
N LEU A 255 13.30 7.42 -9.60
CA LEU A 255 13.45 7.92 -8.24
C LEU A 255 12.58 7.14 -7.25
N GLY A 256 11.33 6.81 -7.63
CA GLY A 256 10.45 5.97 -6.82
C GLY A 256 11.00 4.57 -6.60
N ALA A 257 11.53 3.92 -7.65
CA ALA A 257 12.13 2.59 -7.55
C ALA A 257 13.37 2.58 -6.66
N VAL A 258 14.29 3.53 -6.87
CA VAL A 258 15.52 3.67 -6.06
C VAL A 258 15.18 4.03 -4.62
N GLY A 259 14.24 4.94 -4.40
CA GLY A 259 13.80 5.34 -3.05
C GLY A 259 13.21 4.17 -2.27
N CYS A 260 12.36 3.35 -2.88
CA CYS A 260 11.82 2.15 -2.25
C CYS A 260 12.91 1.13 -1.91
N LEU A 261 13.86 0.90 -2.81
CA LEU A 261 14.96 -0.03 -2.57
C LEU A 261 15.90 0.48 -1.47
N ALA A 262 16.22 1.78 -1.48
CA ALA A 262 17.02 2.41 -0.46
C ALA A 262 16.34 2.33 0.92
N ALA A 263 15.06 2.64 1.02
CA ALA A 263 14.30 2.51 2.27
C ALA A 263 14.30 1.06 2.78
N ALA A 264 14.06 0.07 1.91
CA ALA A 264 14.11 -1.34 2.27
C ALA A 264 15.50 -1.76 2.79
N ALA A 265 16.57 -1.29 2.16
CA ALA A 265 17.95 -1.58 2.57
C ALA A 265 18.29 -0.93 3.92
N LEU A 266 17.78 0.28 4.19
CA LEU A 266 17.99 1.00 5.45
C LEU A 266 17.19 0.40 6.62
N ILE A 267 16.04 -0.20 6.35
CA ILE A 267 15.27 -0.96 7.35
C ILE A 267 16.00 -2.25 7.71
N ASN A 268 16.31 -3.07 6.70
CA ASN A 268 17.03 -4.34 6.87
C ASN A 268 17.74 -4.75 5.57
N SER A 269 19.04 -4.53 5.53
CA SER A 269 19.87 -4.79 4.35
C SER A 269 19.93 -6.26 3.94
N VAL A 270 19.91 -7.19 4.91
CA VAL A 270 19.95 -8.63 4.63
C VAL A 270 18.63 -9.07 3.98
N THR A 271 17.50 -8.68 4.55
CA THR A 271 16.18 -8.98 3.99
C THR A 271 16.03 -8.34 2.60
N ALA A 272 16.51 -7.09 2.43
CA ALA A 272 16.49 -6.41 1.15
C ALA A 272 17.25 -7.20 0.09
N PHE A 273 18.46 -7.65 0.38
CA PHE A 273 19.28 -8.46 -0.53
C PHE A 273 18.61 -9.79 -0.88
N VAL A 274 18.08 -10.50 0.10
CA VAL A 274 17.39 -11.78 -0.11
C VAL A 274 16.19 -11.62 -1.04
N VAL A 275 15.35 -10.60 -0.81
CA VAL A 275 14.15 -10.39 -1.63
C VAL A 275 14.52 -9.95 -3.05
N VAL A 276 15.50 -9.05 -3.22
CA VAL A 276 15.99 -8.67 -4.56
C VAL A 276 16.53 -9.87 -5.31
N SER A 277 17.30 -10.75 -4.65
CA SER A 277 17.82 -11.99 -5.24
C SER A 277 16.70 -12.94 -5.64
N LEU A 278 15.68 -13.07 -4.79
CA LEU A 278 14.48 -13.87 -5.09
C LEU A 278 13.72 -13.33 -6.31
N LEU A 279 13.48 -12.02 -6.35
CA LEU A 279 12.81 -11.36 -7.47
C LEU A 279 13.61 -11.51 -8.77
N ALA A 280 14.93 -11.35 -8.74
CA ALA A 280 15.79 -11.58 -9.90
C ALA A 280 15.72 -13.03 -10.40
N THR A 281 15.70 -13.98 -9.48
CA THR A 281 15.57 -15.43 -9.80
C THR A 281 14.20 -15.75 -10.41
N LEU A 282 13.12 -15.19 -9.82
CA LEU A 282 11.78 -15.32 -10.38
C LEU A 282 11.69 -14.69 -11.76
N TYR A 283 12.22 -13.49 -11.96
CA TYR A 283 12.26 -12.83 -13.25
C TYR A 283 13.02 -13.66 -14.29
N ALA A 284 14.20 -14.19 -13.95
CA ALA A 284 14.99 -15.06 -14.83
C ALA A 284 14.22 -16.34 -15.20
N SER A 285 13.47 -16.90 -14.26
CA SER A 285 12.64 -18.11 -14.47
C SER A 285 11.44 -17.84 -15.39
N VAL A 286 10.78 -16.70 -15.19
CA VAL A 286 9.63 -16.30 -16.03
C VAL A 286 10.10 -15.93 -17.44
N ARG A 287 11.22 -15.22 -17.56
CA ARG A 287 11.80 -14.83 -18.85
C ARG A 287 12.11 -16.01 -19.77
N LYS A 288 12.52 -17.14 -19.21
CA LYS A 288 12.81 -18.38 -19.98
C LYS A 288 11.56 -19.01 -20.59
N ARG A 289 10.35 -18.60 -20.20
CA ARG A 289 9.09 -19.26 -20.58
C ARG A 289 8.37 -18.66 -21.78
N GLU A 290 8.94 -17.65 -22.46
CA GLU A 290 8.32 -17.00 -23.63
C GLU A 290 6.81 -16.78 -23.44
N LEU A 291 6.44 -16.00 -22.43
CA LEU A 291 5.04 -15.65 -22.23
C LEU A 291 4.58 -14.78 -23.40
N SER A 292 3.54 -15.25 -24.12
CA SER A 292 2.89 -14.44 -25.16
C SER A 292 2.19 -13.26 -24.48
N ALA A 293 2.87 -12.13 -24.37
CA ALA A 293 2.28 -10.90 -23.84
C ALA A 293 1.37 -10.28 -24.91
N ALA A 294 0.18 -9.88 -24.49
CA ALA A 294 -0.74 -9.09 -25.33
C ALA A 294 -0.19 -7.70 -25.65
N TYR A 295 0.86 -7.27 -24.96
CA TYR A 295 1.55 -5.98 -25.16
C TYR A 295 2.91 -6.18 -25.79
N GLY A 296 3.32 -5.23 -26.65
CA GLY A 296 4.62 -5.26 -27.31
C GLY A 296 5.77 -5.33 -26.29
N ASP A 297 6.76 -6.19 -26.58
CA ASP A 297 7.96 -6.33 -25.76
C ASP A 297 8.71 -4.99 -25.69
N ALA A 298 9.12 -4.56 -24.50
CA ALA A 298 9.93 -3.36 -24.26
C ALA A 298 11.20 -3.33 -25.13
N ARG A 299 11.77 -4.51 -25.45
CA ARG A 299 12.89 -4.64 -26.41
C ARG A 299 12.51 -4.22 -27.82
N ARG A 300 11.31 -4.56 -28.30
CA ARG A 300 10.84 -4.13 -29.62
C ARG A 300 10.68 -2.62 -29.66
N GLY A 301 10.20 -2.00 -28.58
CA GLY A 301 10.13 -0.54 -28.43
C GLY A 301 11.52 0.11 -28.54
N PHE A 302 12.52 -0.41 -27.83
CA PHE A 302 13.88 0.09 -27.87
C PHE A 302 14.53 -0.03 -29.26
N TYR A 303 14.38 -1.20 -29.90
CA TYR A 303 14.88 -1.38 -31.27
C TYR A 303 14.16 -0.48 -32.27
N PHE A 304 12.85 -0.31 -32.14
CA PHE A 304 12.06 0.56 -33.00
C PHE A 304 12.54 2.02 -32.94
N ILE A 305 12.76 2.56 -31.73
CA ILE A 305 13.29 3.92 -31.57
C ILE A 305 14.68 4.05 -32.16
N ARG A 306 15.54 3.05 -31.95
CA ARG A 306 16.92 3.09 -32.45
C ARG A 306 16.96 3.02 -33.99
N VAL A 307 16.16 2.14 -34.60
CA VAL A 307 16.02 2.04 -36.07
C VAL A 307 15.43 3.33 -36.63
N ARG A 308 14.38 3.87 -36.03
CA ARG A 308 13.79 5.15 -36.45
C ARG A 308 14.81 6.30 -36.36
N GLY A 309 15.59 6.38 -35.28
CA GLY A 309 16.63 7.39 -35.12
C GLY A 309 17.75 7.26 -36.14
N LEU A 310 18.12 6.04 -36.52
CA LEU A 310 19.11 5.79 -37.58
C LEU A 310 18.55 6.17 -38.96
N LEU A 311 17.29 5.83 -39.23
CA LEU A 311 16.63 6.20 -40.49
C LEU A 311 16.53 7.73 -40.65
N PHE A 312 16.20 8.47 -39.58
CA PHE A 312 16.19 9.93 -39.66
C PHE A 312 17.58 10.54 -39.91
N LYS A 313 18.66 9.92 -39.40
CA LYS A 313 20.04 10.36 -39.68
C LYS A 313 20.51 10.05 -41.10
N LEU A 314 19.90 9.07 -41.78
CA LEU A 314 20.21 8.73 -43.16
C LEU A 314 19.47 9.62 -44.16
N VAL A 315 18.40 10.31 -43.74
CA VAL A 315 17.59 11.20 -44.60
C VAL A 315 18.03 12.67 -44.50
N GLN A 316 18.84 13.03 -43.50
CA GLN A 316 19.54 14.31 -43.37
C GLN A 316 20.94 14.25 -43.98
#